data_d27f636b1608e7f6937e69a80869ccf6
#
_entry.id   d27f636b1608e7f6937e69a80869ccf6
#
_cell.length_a   1.000
_cell.length_b   1.000
_cell.length_c   1.000
_cell.angle_alpha   90.00
_cell.angle_beta   90.00
_cell.angle_gamma   90.00
#
_symmetry.space_group_name_H-M   'P 1'
#
loop_
_entity.id
_entity.type
_entity.pdbx_description
1 polymer ?
#
loop_
_entity_poly.entity_id
_entity_poly.type
_entity_poly.pdbx_seq_one_letter_code
_entity_poly.pdbx_strand_id
1 'polypeptide(L)'
;GTAGIINIILKDDRKPGYYGSVKAGADTDGGYQASGNINYSSSKVDAYANLSYRNREMKGGGITSRENTANNSFLDQTNNSKRQHNNWFGRIGATWHITKSDDLAFNMTGMTGGGDNNESIHYISTDKQKNTVYTSDRTTDGNSDMKMYNLELNYLHKFSENSNIDLTVSNNQWRNDGLSIYEQSTRYTDTDLTDKQEYQTQENNIKNKSWEVQADYTNKISDASRIEAGYKGTFQRESSPVDTYTGTTATDIEQDQALYNRFLYNQDVHALYMTYGGKWNNLSYQAGLRGEYWRVDTRSLDFDQEFNGKPSETFEKDYFKLFPSAFISYALPKNNEIQVNYTRRLRRPWGGQLNSFRNISDASNISFGNPELTPEYSHSFELNYIKTWESGHTLSLSGYYRSTDDVIQRIRFLNTADNVMYTTSENVARQQNSGLEIVGKNNLFSILSLTTAVNLYYSKLDGFSYLPEGAEAPVIGEEDESFNWNVRMIANVSLPWGVSLQGTGNYNSKRLMAQGYREPNYSVDLGLRKSFLKDKLTLSINARDLLDSRRFRTITSGDGFWQDSENWRGGRRVGFTLTYNFGNMNKKKDKSRSEEPDMYEMD
;
A
#
# COMPACT_ATOMS: atom_id res chain seq x y z
N GLY A 1 0.59 -4.75 8.50
CA GLY A 1 1.32 -5.64 7.65
C GLY A 1 1.34 -7.07 8.14
N THR A 2 1.07 -8.01 7.28
CA THR A 2 1.13 -9.45 7.57
C THR A 2 2.55 -10.02 7.40
N ALA A 3 3.51 -9.21 6.95
CA ALA A 3 4.94 -9.54 6.86
C ALA A 3 5.63 -9.35 8.21
N GLY A 4 6.68 -10.13 8.49
CA GLY A 4 7.48 -10.00 9.71
C GLY A 4 8.18 -8.64 9.80
N ILE A 5 8.64 -8.29 11.00
CA ILE A 5 9.42 -7.06 11.24
C ILE A 5 10.90 -7.40 11.07
N ILE A 6 11.59 -6.66 10.21
CA ILE A 6 13.05 -6.72 10.10
C ILE A 6 13.61 -5.62 11.01
N ASN A 7 14.31 -6.01 12.07
CA ASN A 7 15.02 -5.07 12.92
C ASN A 7 16.47 -4.95 12.44
N ILE A 8 16.88 -3.76 11.97
CA ILE A 8 18.23 -3.48 11.52
C ILE A 8 19.01 -2.85 12.68
N ILE A 9 19.87 -3.65 13.32
CA ILE A 9 20.77 -3.15 14.37
C ILE A 9 22.05 -2.65 13.67
N LEU A 10 22.32 -1.36 13.81
CA LEU A 10 23.54 -0.76 13.29
C LEU A 10 24.73 -1.08 14.22
N LYS A 11 25.90 -1.38 13.67
CA LYS A 11 27.12 -1.62 14.46
C LYS A 11 27.59 -0.33 15.13
N ASP A 12 27.98 -0.41 16.40
CA ASP A 12 28.47 0.73 17.20
C ASP A 12 29.85 1.26 16.74
N ASP A 13 30.63 0.49 16.00
CA ASP A 13 31.96 0.85 15.48
C ASP A 13 31.91 1.72 14.20
N ARG A 14 31.24 2.86 14.25
CA ARG A 14 31.24 3.81 13.14
C ARG A 14 32.49 4.69 13.20
N LYS A 15 33.28 4.69 12.12
CA LYS A 15 34.38 5.62 11.99
C LYS A 15 33.83 7.03 11.75
N PRO A 16 34.37 8.06 12.47
CA PRO A 16 34.02 9.45 12.20
C PRO A 16 34.26 9.82 10.75
N GLY A 17 33.39 10.67 10.19
CA GLY A 17 33.54 11.13 8.83
C GLY A 17 32.24 11.53 8.19
N TYR A 18 32.29 11.77 6.90
CA TYR A 18 31.10 12.05 6.10
C TYR A 18 31.09 11.22 4.82
N TYR A 19 29.92 10.92 4.34
CA TYR A 19 29.72 10.34 3.01
C TYR A 19 28.39 10.83 2.45
N GLY A 20 28.27 10.81 1.13
CA GLY A 20 27.05 11.17 0.46
C GLY A 20 27.02 10.71 -0.98
N SER A 21 25.89 10.97 -1.62
CA SER A 21 25.74 10.74 -3.05
C SER A 21 24.88 11.80 -3.71
N VAL A 22 25.12 12.02 -5.00
CA VAL A 22 24.24 12.78 -5.87
C VAL A 22 23.78 11.85 -6.98
N LYS A 23 22.49 11.86 -7.27
CA LYS A 23 21.84 11.00 -8.26
C LYS A 23 21.04 11.88 -9.22
N ALA A 24 21.14 11.60 -10.53
CA ALA A 24 20.29 12.18 -11.56
C ALA A 24 19.83 11.07 -12.49
N GLY A 25 18.58 11.16 -12.98
CA GLY A 25 18.02 10.15 -13.88
C GLY A 25 16.88 10.69 -14.71
N ALA A 26 16.63 10.00 -15.82
CA ALA A 26 15.50 10.24 -16.72
C ALA A 26 14.97 8.92 -17.24
N ASP A 27 13.74 8.92 -17.74
CA ASP A 27 13.10 7.74 -18.33
C ASP A 27 12.43 8.05 -19.69
N THR A 28 12.03 6.98 -20.39
CA THR A 28 11.45 7.05 -21.73
C THR A 28 10.05 7.66 -21.77
N ASP A 29 9.37 7.81 -20.62
CA ASP A 29 8.05 8.44 -20.54
C ASP A 29 8.16 9.97 -20.28
N GLY A 30 9.39 10.53 -20.29
CA GLY A 30 9.64 11.94 -20.03
C GLY A 30 9.80 12.27 -18.54
N GLY A 31 9.82 11.25 -17.68
CA GLY A 31 10.09 11.40 -16.26
C GLY A 31 11.57 11.73 -16.00
N TYR A 32 11.84 12.51 -14.95
CA TYR A 32 13.20 12.79 -14.50
C TYR A 32 13.27 12.98 -13.00
N GLN A 33 14.45 12.73 -12.44
CA GLN A 33 14.68 12.83 -11.01
C GLN A 33 16.08 13.33 -10.71
N ALA A 34 16.22 14.04 -9.59
CA ALA A 34 17.49 14.42 -9.03
C ALA A 34 17.44 14.25 -7.51
N SER A 35 18.49 13.73 -6.90
CA SER A 35 18.55 13.64 -5.45
C SER A 35 19.98 13.78 -4.93
N GLY A 36 20.11 14.27 -3.69
CA GLY A 36 21.36 14.35 -2.98
C GLY A 36 21.18 13.90 -1.54
N ASN A 37 22.15 13.17 -1.03
CA ASN A 37 22.20 12.84 0.39
C ASN A 37 23.58 13.07 0.94
N ILE A 38 23.64 13.41 2.22
CA ILE A 38 24.86 13.52 2.99
C ILE A 38 24.63 12.95 4.39
N ASN A 39 25.59 12.21 4.88
CA ASN A 39 25.61 11.67 6.23
C ASN A 39 26.91 12.10 6.89
N TYR A 40 26.83 12.49 8.14
CA TYR A 40 27.94 12.85 9.00
C TYR A 40 27.87 12.04 10.28
N SER A 41 28.99 11.53 10.74
CA SER A 41 29.08 10.79 11.99
C SER A 41 30.31 11.24 12.78
N SER A 42 30.13 11.44 14.07
CA SER A 42 31.17 11.72 15.04
C SER A 42 30.86 11.03 16.37
N SER A 43 31.76 11.15 17.35
CA SER A 43 31.53 10.61 18.70
C SER A 43 30.40 11.31 19.47
N LYS A 44 29.96 12.49 19.03
CA LYS A 44 28.93 13.28 19.73
C LYS A 44 27.66 13.48 18.93
N VAL A 45 27.75 13.44 17.60
CA VAL A 45 26.60 13.74 16.74
C VAL A 45 26.66 12.87 15.48
N ASP A 46 25.57 12.19 15.20
CA ASP A 46 25.25 11.63 13.88
C ASP A 46 24.21 12.52 13.23
N ALA A 47 24.41 12.91 11.97
CA ALA A 47 23.46 13.74 11.23
C ALA A 47 23.33 13.27 9.79
N TYR A 48 22.16 13.44 9.22
CA TYR A 48 21.94 13.15 7.81
C TYR A 48 20.99 14.18 7.19
N ALA A 49 21.15 14.38 5.88
CA ALA A 49 20.21 15.13 5.06
C ALA A 49 20.02 14.41 3.73
N ASN A 50 18.79 14.38 3.26
CA ASN A 50 18.41 13.92 1.94
C ASN A 50 17.46 14.93 1.33
N LEU A 51 17.66 15.24 0.04
CA LEU A 51 16.75 16.06 -0.75
C LEU A 51 16.58 15.39 -2.11
N SER A 52 15.36 15.22 -2.56
CA SER A 52 15.08 14.69 -3.88
C SER A 52 13.93 15.44 -4.56
N TYR A 53 14.05 15.58 -5.86
CA TYR A 53 13.01 16.02 -6.74
C TYR A 53 12.71 14.95 -7.77
N ARG A 54 11.43 14.71 -8.04
CA ARG A 54 10.99 13.74 -9.04
C ARG A 54 9.83 14.33 -9.83
N ASN A 55 9.92 14.21 -11.15
CA ASN A 55 8.81 14.37 -12.07
C ASN A 55 8.54 13.02 -12.72
N ARG A 56 7.30 12.60 -12.78
CA ARG A 56 6.90 11.30 -13.35
C ARG A 56 5.64 11.46 -14.16
N GLU A 57 5.67 10.93 -15.38
CA GLU A 57 4.49 10.72 -16.19
C GLU A 57 4.08 9.24 -16.19
N MET A 58 2.80 8.97 -16.10
CA MET A 58 2.22 7.62 -16.22
C MET A 58 1.02 7.66 -17.14
N LYS A 59 1.00 6.76 -18.11
CA LYS A 59 -0.15 6.49 -18.96
C LYS A 59 -0.84 5.22 -18.48
N GLY A 60 -2.15 5.18 -18.53
CA GLY A 60 -2.95 4.03 -18.15
C GLY A 60 -4.21 3.95 -18.96
N GLY A 61 -4.99 2.94 -18.72
CA GLY A 61 -6.28 2.78 -19.35
C GLY A 61 -6.98 1.52 -18.92
N GLY A 62 -8.13 1.26 -19.53
CA GLY A 62 -8.92 0.07 -19.28
C GLY A 62 -10.00 -0.13 -20.32
N ILE A 63 -10.48 -1.36 -20.37
CA ILE A 63 -11.65 -1.76 -21.15
C ILE A 63 -12.57 -2.49 -20.18
N THR A 64 -13.85 -2.13 -20.19
CA THR A 64 -14.87 -2.78 -19.39
C THR A 64 -16.05 -3.09 -20.28
N SER A 65 -16.49 -4.35 -20.26
CA SER A 65 -17.73 -4.80 -20.89
C SER A 65 -18.66 -5.28 -19.79
N ARG A 66 -19.87 -4.74 -19.72
CA ARG A 66 -20.90 -5.10 -18.76
C ARG A 66 -22.17 -5.50 -19.46
N GLU A 67 -22.74 -6.60 -19.03
CA GLU A 67 -24.06 -7.06 -19.40
C GLU A 67 -25.00 -6.86 -18.22
N ASN A 68 -26.13 -6.20 -18.45
CA ASN A 68 -27.28 -6.23 -17.56
C ASN A 68 -28.12 -7.44 -17.94
N THR A 69 -28.05 -8.50 -17.13
CA THR A 69 -28.69 -9.78 -17.43
C THR A 69 -30.20 -9.74 -17.23
N ALA A 70 -30.76 -8.72 -16.53
CA ALA A 70 -32.17 -8.55 -16.32
C ALA A 70 -32.90 -8.11 -17.59
N ASN A 71 -32.30 -7.28 -18.41
CA ASN A 71 -32.89 -6.75 -19.66
C ASN A 71 -32.07 -7.07 -20.91
N ASN A 72 -30.93 -7.79 -20.77
CA ASN A 72 -29.96 -8.12 -21.82
C ASN A 72 -29.43 -6.87 -22.55
N SER A 73 -29.23 -5.75 -21.84
CA SER A 73 -28.53 -4.59 -22.35
C SER A 73 -27.04 -4.66 -22.04
N PHE A 74 -26.23 -3.93 -22.80
CA PHE A 74 -24.79 -3.97 -22.66
C PHE A 74 -24.23 -2.55 -22.55
N LEU A 75 -23.14 -2.41 -21.80
CA LEU A 75 -22.36 -1.18 -21.72
C LEU A 75 -20.87 -1.52 -21.92
N ASP A 76 -20.32 -1.06 -23.01
CA ASP A 76 -18.89 -1.12 -23.28
C ASP A 76 -18.25 0.23 -22.94
N GLN A 77 -17.12 0.18 -22.25
CA GLN A 77 -16.40 1.35 -21.77
C GLN A 77 -14.93 1.20 -22.12
N THR A 78 -14.34 2.24 -22.69
CA THR A 78 -12.89 2.35 -22.90
C THR A 78 -12.40 3.61 -22.21
N ASN A 79 -11.43 3.48 -21.31
CA ASN A 79 -10.81 4.62 -20.64
C ASN A 79 -9.33 4.74 -21.00
N ASN A 80 -8.85 5.97 -21.08
CA ASN A 80 -7.44 6.30 -21.19
C ASN A 80 -7.10 7.36 -20.15
N SER A 81 -5.98 7.22 -19.49
CA SER A 81 -5.53 8.19 -18.49
C SER A 81 -4.07 8.55 -18.66
N LYS A 82 -3.79 9.83 -18.42
CA LYS A 82 -2.45 10.38 -18.36
C LYS A 82 -2.31 11.13 -17.04
N ARG A 83 -1.36 10.70 -16.21
CA ARG A 83 -1.06 11.32 -14.93
C ARG A 83 0.35 11.84 -14.94
N GLN A 84 0.51 13.10 -14.59
CA GLN A 84 1.81 13.71 -14.35
C GLN A 84 1.89 14.06 -12.86
N HIS A 85 2.98 13.68 -12.23
CA HIS A 85 3.18 13.97 -10.81
C HIS A 85 4.59 14.47 -10.58
N ASN A 86 4.72 15.57 -9.85
CA ASN A 86 6.01 16.12 -9.44
C ASN A 86 6.03 16.30 -7.93
N ASN A 87 7.16 16.01 -7.32
CA ASN A 87 7.30 16.18 -5.88
C ASN A 87 8.74 16.48 -5.45
N TRP A 88 8.85 17.32 -4.44
CA TRP A 88 10.03 17.47 -3.61
C TRP A 88 9.86 16.61 -2.36
N PHE A 89 10.89 15.88 -2.02
CA PHE A 89 10.98 15.12 -0.78
C PHE A 89 12.27 15.51 -0.07
N GLY A 90 12.15 15.83 1.21
CA GLY A 90 13.29 16.18 2.06
C GLY A 90 13.25 15.41 3.37
N ARG A 91 14.40 14.95 3.83
CA ARG A 91 14.56 14.33 5.14
C ARG A 91 15.85 14.81 5.78
N ILE A 92 15.74 15.31 7.01
CA ILE A 92 16.88 15.68 7.85
C ILE A 92 16.74 14.99 9.19
N GLY A 93 17.86 14.66 9.80
CA GLY A 93 17.86 14.12 11.16
C GLY A 93 19.22 14.29 11.80
N ALA A 94 19.18 14.34 13.12
CA ALA A 94 20.37 14.38 13.95
C ALA A 94 20.15 13.59 15.23
N THR A 95 21.13 12.81 15.63
CA THR A 95 21.20 12.15 16.93
C THR A 95 22.34 12.78 17.71
N TRP A 96 22.03 13.31 18.87
CA TRP A 96 23.01 13.86 19.80
C TRP A 96 23.28 12.84 20.90
N HIS A 97 24.51 12.35 20.97
CA HIS A 97 25.02 11.47 22.03
C HIS A 97 25.40 12.34 23.23
N ILE A 98 24.40 12.67 24.09
CA ILE A 98 24.54 13.59 25.24
C ILE A 98 25.53 13.03 26.25
N THR A 99 25.34 11.75 26.58
CA THR A 99 26.25 10.97 27.41
C THR A 99 26.46 9.58 26.78
N LYS A 100 27.20 8.69 27.46
CA LYS A 100 27.28 7.28 27.03
C LYS A 100 25.95 6.52 27.19
N SER A 101 25.05 7.06 28.00
CA SER A 101 23.76 6.47 28.34
C SER A 101 22.59 7.18 27.70
N ASP A 102 22.78 8.38 27.15
CA ASP A 102 21.67 9.24 26.68
C ASP A 102 21.86 9.66 25.24
N ASP A 103 20.94 9.28 24.41
CA ASP A 103 20.85 9.72 23.02
C ASP A 103 19.54 10.48 22.80
N LEU A 104 19.61 11.64 22.17
CA LEU A 104 18.45 12.43 21.74
C LEU A 104 18.50 12.57 20.21
N ALA A 105 17.48 12.05 19.55
CA ALA A 105 17.35 12.11 18.10
C ALA A 105 16.17 12.99 17.69
N PHE A 106 16.39 13.81 16.68
CA PHE A 106 15.35 14.58 15.99
C PHE A 106 15.36 14.20 14.51
N ASN A 107 14.18 13.90 13.98
CA ASN A 107 13.96 13.58 12.58
C ASN A 107 12.84 14.46 12.02
N MET A 108 13.04 15.01 10.83
CA MET A 108 12.02 15.73 10.08
C MET A 108 11.99 15.18 8.66
N THR A 109 10.80 14.81 8.21
CA THR A 109 10.52 14.43 6.83
C THR A 109 9.49 15.39 6.27
N GLY A 110 9.71 15.91 5.07
CA GLY A 110 8.78 16.78 4.37
C GLY A 110 8.61 16.33 2.92
N MET A 111 7.39 16.46 2.40
CA MET A 111 7.08 16.27 0.99
C MET A 111 6.10 17.34 0.54
N THR A 112 6.36 17.93 -0.61
CA THR A 112 5.43 18.83 -1.30
C THR A 112 5.48 18.56 -2.78
N GLY A 113 4.33 18.56 -3.41
CA GLY A 113 4.23 18.31 -4.84
C GLY A 113 2.81 18.40 -5.32
N GLY A 114 2.65 18.29 -6.61
CA GLY A 114 1.36 18.32 -7.25
C GLY A 114 1.32 17.36 -8.43
N GLY A 115 0.15 17.23 -9.02
CA GLY A 115 -0.02 16.39 -10.19
C GLY A 115 -1.27 16.72 -10.96
N ASP A 116 -1.19 16.45 -12.27
CA ASP A 116 -2.30 16.54 -13.19
C ASP A 116 -2.80 15.13 -13.53
N ASN A 117 -4.10 14.97 -13.62
CA ASN A 117 -4.76 13.73 -14.00
C ASN A 117 -5.76 14.02 -15.12
N ASN A 118 -5.41 13.62 -16.34
CA ASN A 118 -6.28 13.72 -17.48
C ASN A 118 -6.81 12.34 -17.83
N GLU A 119 -8.12 12.19 -17.90
CA GLU A 119 -8.76 10.92 -18.24
C GLU A 119 -9.86 11.15 -19.27
N SER A 120 -10.00 10.22 -20.20
CA SER A 120 -11.10 10.16 -21.14
C SER A 120 -11.76 8.80 -21.07
N ILE A 121 -13.10 8.79 -20.99
CA ILE A 121 -13.90 7.58 -20.97
C ILE A 121 -14.92 7.66 -22.11
N HIS A 122 -14.92 6.66 -22.97
CA HIS A 122 -15.90 6.48 -24.02
C HIS A 122 -16.84 5.33 -23.67
N TYR A 123 -18.14 5.57 -23.70
CA TYR A 123 -19.20 4.61 -23.43
C TYR A 123 -20.01 4.31 -24.66
N ILE A 124 -20.37 3.04 -24.86
CA ILE A 124 -21.31 2.58 -25.87
C ILE A 124 -22.36 1.72 -25.17
N SER A 125 -23.60 2.16 -25.14
CA SER A 125 -24.72 1.37 -24.64
C SER A 125 -25.46 0.74 -25.79
N THR A 126 -25.76 -0.56 -25.67
CA THR A 126 -26.51 -1.31 -26.69
C THR A 126 -27.66 -2.08 -26.05
N ASP A 127 -28.74 -2.28 -26.82
CA ASP A 127 -29.88 -3.10 -26.47
C ASP A 127 -29.56 -4.61 -26.62
N LYS A 128 -30.57 -5.45 -26.35
CA LYS A 128 -30.49 -6.92 -26.50
C LYS A 128 -30.20 -7.38 -27.93
N GLN A 129 -30.52 -6.58 -28.94
CA GLN A 129 -30.24 -6.83 -30.34
C GLN A 129 -28.88 -6.29 -30.79
N LYS A 130 -28.11 -5.71 -29.88
CA LYS A 130 -26.83 -5.03 -30.11
C LYS A 130 -26.96 -3.75 -30.96
N ASN A 131 -28.15 -3.14 -31.02
CA ASN A 131 -28.29 -1.80 -31.58
C ASN A 131 -27.81 -0.78 -30.56
N THR A 132 -27.08 0.24 -31.02
CA THR A 132 -26.63 1.33 -30.15
C THR A 132 -27.85 2.12 -29.64
N VAL A 133 -27.93 2.31 -28.32
CA VAL A 133 -28.93 3.14 -27.65
C VAL A 133 -28.40 4.54 -27.45
N TYR A 134 -27.17 4.66 -26.95
CA TYR A 134 -26.46 5.92 -26.82
C TYR A 134 -24.93 5.70 -26.85
N THR A 135 -24.24 6.77 -27.17
CA THR A 135 -22.80 6.91 -26.94
C THR A 135 -22.55 8.08 -26.00
N SER A 136 -21.55 7.99 -25.15
CA SER A 136 -21.18 9.09 -24.26
C SER A 136 -19.67 9.20 -24.15
N ASP A 137 -19.17 10.43 -24.17
CA ASP A 137 -17.77 10.77 -23.96
C ASP A 137 -17.66 11.62 -22.69
N ARG A 138 -16.86 11.15 -21.73
CA ARG A 138 -16.55 11.88 -20.50
C ARG A 138 -15.05 12.17 -20.44
N THR A 139 -14.70 13.43 -20.24
CA THR A 139 -13.33 13.84 -19.94
C THR A 139 -13.21 14.31 -18.50
N THR A 140 -12.06 14.06 -17.93
CA THR A 140 -11.68 14.57 -16.62
C THR A 140 -10.36 15.31 -16.73
N ASP A 141 -10.34 16.57 -16.29
CA ASP A 141 -9.13 17.35 -16.10
C ASP A 141 -9.00 17.65 -14.61
N GLY A 142 -8.01 17.02 -13.97
CA GLY A 142 -7.81 17.11 -12.54
C GLY A 142 -6.42 17.59 -12.20
N ASN A 143 -6.32 18.42 -11.16
CA ASN A 143 -5.06 18.79 -10.55
C ASN A 143 -5.11 18.57 -9.03
N SER A 144 -3.96 18.37 -8.43
CA SER A 144 -3.85 18.26 -6.97
C SER A 144 -2.52 18.76 -6.46
N ASP A 145 -2.56 19.38 -5.28
CA ASP A 145 -1.40 19.79 -4.51
C ASP A 145 -1.35 19.06 -3.18
N MET A 146 -0.23 18.41 -2.90
CA MET A 146 -0.01 17.66 -1.67
C MET A 146 1.12 18.27 -0.85
N LYS A 147 0.89 18.37 0.47
CA LYS A 147 1.91 18.75 1.45
C LYS A 147 1.86 17.77 2.61
N MET A 148 3.02 17.25 2.98
CA MET A 148 3.17 16.36 4.13
C MET A 148 4.39 16.75 4.92
N TYR A 149 4.30 16.68 6.24
CA TYR A 149 5.47 16.66 7.10
C TYR A 149 5.29 15.69 8.26
N ASN A 150 6.40 15.12 8.68
CA ASN A 150 6.51 14.30 9.87
C ASN A 150 7.64 14.86 10.71
N LEU A 151 7.37 15.09 11.99
CA LEU A 151 8.34 15.49 13.00
C LEU A 151 8.40 14.37 14.04
N GLU A 152 9.61 13.94 14.38
CA GLU A 152 9.84 12.90 15.37
C GLU A 152 10.95 13.30 16.33
N LEU A 153 10.69 13.14 17.61
CA LEU A 153 11.67 13.27 18.68
C LEU A 153 11.76 11.92 19.39
N ASN A 154 12.97 11.42 19.50
CA ASN A 154 13.26 10.16 20.18
C ASN A 154 14.32 10.38 21.25
N TYR A 155 14.11 9.82 22.43
CA TYR A 155 15.05 9.83 23.53
C TYR A 155 15.29 8.41 24.02
N LEU A 156 16.54 7.97 23.92
CA LEU A 156 17.00 6.68 24.44
C LEU A 156 17.84 6.91 25.70
N HIS A 157 17.43 6.27 26.80
CA HIS A 157 18.20 6.21 28.03
C HIS A 157 18.59 4.78 28.35
N LYS A 158 19.90 4.53 28.56
CA LYS A 158 20.45 3.24 28.98
C LYS A 158 20.69 3.28 30.48
N PHE A 159 19.90 2.56 31.27
CA PHE A 159 20.12 2.39 32.71
C PHE A 159 21.37 1.54 32.99
N SER A 160 21.63 0.58 32.09
CA SER A 160 22.80 -0.30 32.08
C SER A 160 23.04 -0.85 30.67
N GLU A 161 24.06 -1.68 30.47
CA GLU A 161 24.27 -2.40 29.21
C GLU A 161 23.10 -3.35 28.86
N ASN A 162 22.31 -3.73 29.87
CA ASN A 162 21.22 -4.70 29.75
C ASN A 162 19.82 -4.07 29.81
N SER A 163 19.71 -2.79 30.14
CA SER A 163 18.41 -2.16 30.36
C SER A 163 18.35 -0.76 29.77
N ASN A 164 17.30 -0.49 29.02
CA ASN A 164 17.05 0.83 28.42
C ASN A 164 15.56 1.14 28.33
N ILE A 165 15.27 2.43 28.20
CA ILE A 165 13.98 2.97 27.81
C ILE A 165 14.13 3.83 26.57
N ASP A 166 13.22 3.65 25.62
CA ASP A 166 13.12 4.40 24.38
C ASP A 166 11.78 5.16 24.36
N LEU A 167 11.83 6.47 24.27
CA LEU A 167 10.67 7.35 24.27
C LEU A 167 10.59 8.05 22.91
N THR A 168 9.49 7.87 22.19
CA THR A 168 9.26 8.49 20.89
C THR A 168 7.98 9.29 20.90
N VAL A 169 8.04 10.52 20.41
CA VAL A 169 6.88 11.36 20.10
C VAL A 169 6.99 11.79 18.64
N SER A 170 5.94 11.54 17.88
CA SER A 170 5.88 11.99 16.48
C SER A 170 4.57 12.70 16.16
N ASN A 171 4.67 13.67 15.24
CA ASN A 171 3.53 14.38 14.64
C ASN A 171 3.61 14.26 13.14
N ASN A 172 2.58 13.70 12.54
CA ASN A 172 2.41 13.63 11.09
C ASN A 172 1.25 14.52 10.68
N GLN A 173 1.44 15.35 9.66
CA GLN A 173 0.37 16.11 9.04
C GLN A 173 0.44 15.96 7.54
N TRP A 174 -0.72 15.76 6.95
CA TRP A 174 -0.88 15.61 5.51
C TRP A 174 -2.09 16.44 5.05
N ARG A 175 -1.91 17.15 3.94
CA ARG A 175 -2.94 17.92 3.27
C ARG A 175 -2.88 17.64 1.78
N ASN A 176 -4.05 17.49 1.17
CA ASN A 176 -4.20 17.40 -0.27
C ASN A 176 -5.35 18.30 -0.71
N ASP A 177 -5.03 19.26 -1.57
CA ASP A 177 -6.00 20.14 -2.22
C ASP A 177 -6.14 19.67 -3.67
N GLY A 178 -7.34 19.40 -4.14
CA GLY A 178 -7.60 18.91 -5.48
C GLY A 178 -8.80 19.58 -6.12
N LEU A 179 -8.71 19.80 -7.43
CA LEU A 179 -9.80 20.22 -8.30
C LEU A 179 -9.91 19.20 -9.44
N SER A 180 -11.12 18.75 -9.72
CA SER A 180 -11.43 17.91 -10.89
C SER A 180 -12.56 18.56 -11.68
N ILE A 181 -12.38 18.67 -12.99
CA ILE A 181 -13.35 19.17 -13.93
C ILE A 181 -13.78 18.00 -14.80
N TYR A 182 -15.07 17.77 -14.87
CA TYR A 182 -15.69 16.72 -15.66
C TYR A 182 -16.56 17.33 -16.74
N GLU A 183 -16.38 16.90 -17.98
CA GLU A 183 -17.26 17.25 -19.08
C GLU A 183 -17.81 15.95 -19.68
N GLN A 184 -19.10 15.83 -19.83
CA GLN A 184 -19.75 14.65 -20.40
C GLN A 184 -20.73 15.05 -21.49
N SER A 185 -20.60 14.41 -22.65
CA SER A 185 -21.50 14.57 -23.79
C SER A 185 -22.12 13.23 -24.12
N THR A 186 -23.45 13.14 -24.03
CA THR A 186 -24.21 11.92 -24.35
C THR A 186 -25.10 12.16 -25.55
N ARG A 187 -24.99 11.28 -26.56
CA ARG A 187 -25.78 11.30 -27.79
C ARG A 187 -26.67 10.06 -27.85
N TYR A 188 -27.94 10.28 -27.98
CA TYR A 188 -28.93 9.21 -28.12
C TYR A 188 -29.15 8.86 -29.58
N THR A 189 -29.36 7.55 -29.85
CA THR A 189 -29.74 7.10 -31.21
C THR A 189 -31.22 7.36 -31.47
N ASP A 190 -32.05 7.35 -30.43
CA ASP A 190 -33.45 7.73 -30.51
C ASP A 190 -33.54 9.26 -30.66
N THR A 191 -34.13 9.70 -31.80
CA THR A 191 -34.28 11.12 -32.14
C THR A 191 -35.34 11.84 -31.30
N ASP A 192 -36.16 11.11 -30.54
CA ASP A 192 -37.10 11.68 -29.60
C ASP A 192 -36.43 12.08 -28.27
N LEU A 193 -35.20 11.64 -28.04
CA LEU A 193 -34.41 12.00 -26.87
C LEU A 193 -33.43 13.14 -27.22
N THR A 194 -33.31 14.10 -26.31
CA THR A 194 -32.37 15.22 -26.45
C THR A 194 -30.99 14.82 -25.97
N ASP A 195 -29.96 15.09 -26.77
CA ASP A 195 -28.57 14.94 -26.37
C ASP A 195 -28.28 15.74 -25.09
N LYS A 196 -27.44 15.19 -24.22
CA LYS A 196 -27.09 15.81 -22.93
C LYS A 196 -25.66 16.33 -22.95
N GLN A 197 -25.49 17.51 -22.37
CA GLN A 197 -24.19 18.07 -22.01
C GLN A 197 -24.20 18.28 -20.49
N GLU A 198 -23.16 17.78 -19.83
CA GLU A 198 -23.01 17.89 -18.37
C GLU A 198 -21.61 18.44 -18.09
N TYR A 199 -21.57 19.49 -17.29
CA TYR A 199 -20.33 20.07 -16.79
C TYR A 199 -20.34 20.03 -15.27
N GLN A 200 -19.25 19.56 -14.68
CA GLN A 200 -19.15 19.42 -13.22
C GLN A 200 -17.76 19.77 -12.77
N THR A 201 -17.66 20.50 -11.66
CA THR A 201 -16.41 20.68 -10.95
C THR A 201 -16.52 20.08 -9.55
N GLN A 202 -15.43 19.48 -9.08
CA GLN A 202 -15.36 18.93 -7.74
C GLN A 202 -14.06 19.40 -7.07
N GLU A 203 -14.21 20.10 -5.96
CA GLU A 203 -13.11 20.56 -5.12
C GLU A 203 -13.00 19.69 -3.87
N ASN A 204 -11.78 19.31 -3.50
CA ASN A 204 -11.53 18.62 -2.25
C ASN A 204 -10.37 19.26 -1.49
N ASN A 205 -10.43 19.24 -0.16
CA ASN A 205 -9.40 19.78 0.72
C ASN A 205 -9.21 18.84 1.91
N ILE A 206 -8.46 17.76 1.69
CA ILE A 206 -8.26 16.74 2.70
C ILE A 206 -7.16 17.17 3.66
N LYS A 207 -7.45 17.11 4.96
CA LYS A 207 -6.50 17.40 6.04
C LYS A 207 -6.47 16.23 7.01
N ASN A 208 -5.29 15.70 7.24
CA ASN A 208 -5.06 14.65 8.23
C ASN A 208 -3.95 15.08 9.19
N LYS A 209 -4.17 14.88 10.48
CA LYS A 209 -3.21 15.14 11.54
C LYS A 209 -3.16 13.93 12.47
N SER A 210 -1.96 13.42 12.72
CA SER A 210 -1.75 12.29 13.62
C SER A 210 -0.63 12.60 14.61
N TRP A 211 -0.87 12.24 15.87
CA TRP A 211 0.15 12.17 16.92
C TRP A 211 0.38 10.73 17.31
N GLU A 212 1.63 10.40 17.54
CA GLU A 212 2.02 9.12 18.10
C GLU A 212 2.94 9.33 19.31
N VAL A 213 2.67 8.63 20.40
CA VAL A 213 3.50 8.60 21.59
C VAL A 213 3.80 7.14 21.89
N GLN A 214 5.07 6.82 22.06
CA GLN A 214 5.53 5.47 22.33
C GLN A 214 6.58 5.48 23.43
N ALA A 215 6.52 4.48 24.31
CA ALA A 215 7.50 4.23 25.37
C ALA A 215 7.79 2.74 25.41
N ASP A 216 9.04 2.36 25.15
CA ASP A 216 9.52 0.98 25.14
C ASP A 216 10.59 0.77 26.19
N TYR A 217 10.36 -0.17 27.08
CA TYR A 217 11.34 -0.62 28.06
C TYR A 217 11.86 -2.00 27.68
N THR A 218 13.16 -2.15 27.63
CA THR A 218 13.86 -3.41 27.37
C THR A 218 14.79 -3.74 28.53
N ASN A 219 14.73 -4.98 28.99
CA ASN A 219 15.67 -5.47 30.02
C ASN A 219 16.10 -6.92 29.71
N LYS A 220 17.40 -7.12 29.54
CA LYS A 220 18.04 -8.44 29.52
C LYS A 220 18.20 -8.88 30.98
N ILE A 221 17.36 -9.80 31.41
CA ILE A 221 17.39 -10.36 32.79
C ILE A 221 18.65 -11.22 32.96
N SER A 222 19.04 -11.92 31.86
CA SER A 222 20.25 -12.72 31.77
C SER A 222 20.70 -12.79 30.30
N ASP A 223 21.85 -13.40 30.02
CA ASP A 223 22.28 -13.67 28.63
C ASP A 223 21.30 -14.54 27.86
N ALA A 224 20.46 -15.28 28.57
CA ALA A 224 19.49 -16.19 28.01
C ALA A 224 18.04 -15.68 28.03
N SER A 225 17.74 -14.54 28.68
CA SER A 225 16.36 -14.08 28.83
C SER A 225 16.21 -12.57 28.79
N ARG A 226 15.12 -12.10 28.14
CA ARG A 226 14.80 -10.70 27.93
C ARG A 226 13.31 -10.45 28.15
N ILE A 227 12.99 -9.33 28.77
CA ILE A 227 11.64 -8.78 28.87
C ILE A 227 11.58 -7.44 28.13
N GLU A 228 10.50 -7.23 27.42
CA GLU A 228 10.18 -5.95 26.79
C GLU A 228 8.74 -5.60 27.17
N ALA A 229 8.50 -4.34 27.51
CA ALA A 229 7.17 -3.84 27.80
C ALA A 229 7.04 -2.42 27.25
N GLY A 230 5.87 -2.07 26.78
CA GLY A 230 5.70 -0.74 26.20
C GLY A 230 4.26 -0.28 26.12
N TYR A 231 4.14 1.00 25.86
CA TYR A 231 2.90 1.69 25.56
C TYR A 231 3.02 2.39 24.21
N LYS A 232 1.93 2.34 23.41
CA LYS A 232 1.79 3.11 22.18
C LYS A 232 0.42 3.75 22.11
N GLY A 233 0.40 5.08 22.00
CA GLY A 233 -0.79 5.88 21.74
C GLY A 233 -0.75 6.47 20.33
N THR A 234 -1.85 6.38 19.58
CA THR A 234 -1.98 6.99 18.25
C THR A 234 -3.29 7.77 18.19
N PHE A 235 -3.23 9.05 17.82
CA PHE A 235 -4.36 9.97 17.80
C PHE A 235 -4.45 10.60 16.42
N GLN A 236 -5.47 10.24 15.66
CA GLN A 236 -5.66 10.71 14.27
C GLN A 236 -6.94 11.52 14.15
N ARG A 237 -6.86 12.62 13.40
CA ARG A 237 -7.97 13.50 13.07
C ARG A 237 -7.90 13.81 11.58
N GLU A 238 -8.98 13.55 10.86
CA GLU A 238 -9.08 13.80 9.43
C GLU A 238 -10.36 14.56 9.10
N SER A 239 -10.28 15.47 8.12
CA SER A 239 -11.39 16.18 7.55
C SER A 239 -11.24 16.18 6.03
N SER A 240 -12.25 15.70 5.33
CA SER A 240 -12.28 15.56 3.87
C SER A 240 -13.55 16.19 3.30
N PRO A 241 -13.62 17.53 3.16
CA PRO A 241 -14.71 18.19 2.47
C PRO A 241 -14.62 17.97 0.97
N VAL A 242 -15.77 17.85 0.33
CA VAL A 242 -15.96 17.79 -1.12
C VAL A 242 -17.06 18.77 -1.48
N ASP A 243 -16.73 19.75 -2.31
CA ASP A 243 -17.64 20.72 -2.90
C ASP A 243 -17.83 20.39 -4.38
N THR A 244 -19.09 20.33 -4.83
CA THR A 244 -19.42 20.00 -6.21
C THR A 244 -20.31 21.09 -6.80
N TYR A 245 -19.99 21.48 -8.03
CA TYR A 245 -20.77 22.43 -8.81
C TYR A 245 -21.16 21.73 -10.12
N THR A 246 -22.39 21.91 -10.55
CA THR A 246 -22.95 21.26 -11.75
C THR A 246 -23.63 22.27 -12.67
N GLY A 247 -23.60 22.00 -13.97
CA GLY A 247 -24.21 22.82 -15.01
C GLY A 247 -24.12 22.13 -16.38
N THR A 248 -24.41 22.88 -17.43
CA THR A 248 -24.26 22.38 -18.81
C THR A 248 -23.02 22.90 -19.50
N THR A 249 -22.44 24.01 -18.98
CA THR A 249 -21.21 24.62 -19.45
C THR A 249 -20.38 25.15 -18.27
N ALA A 250 -19.14 25.53 -18.51
CA ALA A 250 -18.26 26.12 -17.49
C ALA A 250 -18.76 27.45 -16.89
N THR A 251 -19.72 28.11 -17.53
CA THR A 251 -20.22 29.45 -17.14
C THR A 251 -21.58 29.44 -16.45
N ASP A 252 -22.27 28.31 -16.44
CA ASP A 252 -23.59 28.14 -15.84
C ASP A 252 -23.62 27.16 -14.67
N ILE A 253 -22.45 26.88 -14.07
CA ILE A 253 -22.33 26.00 -12.92
C ILE A 253 -22.87 26.65 -11.66
N GLU A 254 -23.64 25.89 -10.90
CA GLU A 254 -24.14 26.24 -9.57
C GLU A 254 -23.72 25.16 -8.56
N GLN A 255 -23.58 25.56 -7.29
CA GLN A 255 -23.26 24.61 -6.23
C GLN A 255 -24.36 23.54 -6.11
N ASP A 256 -23.98 22.30 -6.26
CA ASP A 256 -24.89 21.17 -6.06
C ASP A 256 -24.84 20.73 -4.59
N GLN A 257 -25.77 21.26 -3.80
CA GLN A 257 -25.87 21.01 -2.36
C GLN A 257 -26.09 19.51 -2.05
N ALA A 258 -26.71 18.75 -2.96
CA ALA A 258 -26.93 17.32 -2.80
C ALA A 258 -25.64 16.50 -2.94
N LEU A 259 -24.64 17.06 -3.64
CA LEU A 259 -23.32 16.48 -3.81
C LEU A 259 -22.27 17.09 -2.89
N TYR A 260 -22.66 17.98 -1.96
CA TYR A 260 -21.76 18.41 -0.90
C TYR A 260 -21.59 17.33 0.16
N ASN A 261 -20.36 17.10 0.58
CA ASN A 261 -20.07 16.25 1.74
C ASN A 261 -18.81 16.71 2.47
N ARG A 262 -18.84 16.65 3.81
CA ARG A 262 -17.64 16.72 4.62
C ARG A 262 -17.55 15.52 5.53
N PHE A 263 -16.56 14.67 5.25
CA PHE A 263 -16.29 13.52 6.08
C PHE A 263 -15.27 13.86 7.17
N LEU A 264 -15.64 13.57 8.42
CA LEU A 264 -14.80 13.71 9.61
C LEU A 264 -14.48 12.31 10.13
N TYR A 265 -13.19 12.04 10.36
CA TYR A 265 -12.71 10.79 10.91
C TYR A 265 -11.77 11.06 12.07
N ASN A 266 -12.14 10.59 13.26
CA ASN A 266 -11.35 10.68 14.45
C ASN A 266 -11.07 9.29 14.99
N GLN A 267 -9.81 9.03 15.32
CA GLN A 267 -9.38 7.73 15.85
C GLN A 267 -8.40 7.92 16.98
N ASP A 268 -8.63 7.21 18.08
CA ASP A 268 -7.71 7.11 19.21
C ASP A 268 -7.41 5.63 19.47
N VAL A 269 -6.13 5.28 19.51
CA VAL A 269 -5.67 3.92 19.80
C VAL A 269 -4.70 3.96 20.96
N HIS A 270 -4.99 3.16 21.97
CA HIS A 270 -4.10 2.95 23.11
C HIS A 270 -3.71 1.47 23.19
N ALA A 271 -2.44 1.20 23.26
CA ALA A 271 -1.94 -0.16 23.33
C ALA A 271 -0.90 -0.32 24.42
N LEU A 272 -1.06 -1.33 25.25
CA LEU A 272 -0.07 -1.82 26.20
C LEU A 272 0.38 -3.19 25.75
N TYR A 273 1.66 -3.44 25.80
CA TYR A 273 2.23 -4.72 25.40
C TYR A 273 3.41 -5.13 26.24
N MET A 274 3.58 -6.44 26.33
CA MET A 274 4.70 -7.07 27.02
C MET A 274 5.12 -8.31 26.25
N THR A 275 6.43 -8.53 26.13
CA THR A 275 7.01 -9.77 25.61
C THR A 275 8.05 -10.31 26.58
N TYR A 276 8.12 -11.62 26.68
CA TYR A 276 9.18 -12.34 27.36
C TYR A 276 9.81 -13.33 26.40
N GLY A 277 11.12 -13.24 26.23
CA GLY A 277 11.90 -14.15 25.39
C GLY A 277 12.99 -14.83 26.18
N GLY A 278 13.27 -16.07 25.81
CA GLY A 278 14.30 -16.85 26.46
C GLY A 278 14.99 -17.83 25.52
N LYS A 279 16.16 -18.31 25.98
CA LYS A 279 16.93 -19.35 25.29
C LYS A 279 17.38 -20.40 26.29
N TRP A 280 17.13 -21.66 25.95
CA TRP A 280 17.58 -22.81 26.71
C TRP A 280 18.26 -23.82 25.78
N ASN A 281 19.56 -23.89 25.84
CA ASN A 281 20.39 -24.64 24.89
C ASN A 281 20.07 -24.25 23.42
N ASN A 282 19.53 -25.18 22.64
CA ASN A 282 19.15 -24.97 21.25
C ASN A 282 17.71 -24.45 21.07
N LEU A 283 16.94 -24.37 22.15
CA LEU A 283 15.57 -23.88 22.12
C LEU A 283 15.56 -22.37 22.41
N SER A 284 14.97 -21.58 21.52
CA SER A 284 14.62 -20.17 21.77
C SER A 284 13.11 -20.03 21.77
N TYR A 285 12.58 -19.21 22.67
CA TYR A 285 11.14 -18.99 22.77
C TYR A 285 10.84 -17.52 23.09
N GLN A 286 9.71 -17.06 22.63
CA GLN A 286 9.17 -15.75 22.96
C GLN A 286 7.65 -15.83 23.04
N ALA A 287 7.08 -15.25 24.10
CA ALA A 287 5.65 -15.07 24.25
C ALA A 287 5.36 -13.58 24.44
N GLY A 288 4.30 -13.10 23.85
CA GLY A 288 3.88 -11.70 23.92
C GLY A 288 2.38 -11.58 24.07
N LEU A 289 1.97 -10.53 24.75
CA LEU A 289 0.58 -10.11 24.85
C LEU A 289 0.49 -8.62 24.63
N ARG A 290 -0.44 -8.20 23.77
CA ARG A 290 -0.77 -6.81 23.51
C ARG A 290 -2.26 -6.61 23.73
N GLY A 291 -2.63 -5.65 24.58
CA GLY A 291 -3.99 -5.17 24.75
C GLY A 291 -4.16 -3.85 24.01
N GLU A 292 -5.18 -3.73 23.18
CA GLU A 292 -5.52 -2.49 22.48
C GLU A 292 -6.93 -2.04 22.82
N TYR A 293 -7.05 -0.78 23.22
CA TYR A 293 -8.29 -0.03 23.21
C TYR A 293 -8.29 0.90 22.00
N TRP A 294 -9.33 0.80 21.17
CA TRP A 294 -9.53 1.59 19.97
C TRP A 294 -10.89 2.24 20.01
N ARG A 295 -10.91 3.56 19.88
CA ARG A 295 -12.12 4.37 19.68
C ARG A 295 -12.04 5.06 18.34
N VAL A 296 -13.13 5.00 17.59
CA VAL A 296 -13.29 5.71 16.33
C VAL A 296 -14.65 6.40 16.33
N ASP A 297 -14.68 7.66 15.89
CA ASP A 297 -15.89 8.36 15.55
C ASP A 297 -15.79 8.89 14.12
N THR A 298 -16.87 8.73 13.37
CA THR A 298 -17.01 9.23 11.99
C THR A 298 -18.29 10.02 11.84
N ARG A 299 -18.23 11.05 11.01
CA ARG A 299 -19.37 11.89 10.71
C ARG A 299 -19.32 12.30 9.24
N SER A 300 -20.40 12.06 8.52
CA SER A 300 -20.60 12.55 7.16
C SER A 300 -21.63 13.68 7.24
N LEU A 301 -21.24 14.89 6.86
CA LEU A 301 -22.05 16.08 6.90
C LEU A 301 -22.50 16.45 5.50
N ASP A 302 -23.82 16.49 5.26
CA ASP A 302 -24.40 17.10 4.07
C ASP A 302 -24.34 18.64 4.18
N PHE A 303 -24.76 19.34 3.14
CA PHE A 303 -24.74 20.81 3.09
C PHE A 303 -25.57 21.45 4.23
N ASP A 304 -26.75 20.95 4.51
CA ASP A 304 -27.62 21.49 5.56
C ASP A 304 -27.04 21.24 6.96
N GLN A 305 -26.40 20.09 7.15
CA GLN A 305 -25.74 19.74 8.41
C GLN A 305 -24.50 20.60 8.67
N GLU A 306 -23.77 20.95 7.62
CA GLU A 306 -22.57 21.81 7.76
C GLU A 306 -22.93 23.29 7.93
N PHE A 307 -23.88 23.81 7.14
CA PHE A 307 -24.10 25.26 7.02
C PHE A 307 -25.42 25.75 7.62
N ASN A 308 -26.46 24.90 7.70
CA ASN A 308 -27.81 25.32 8.10
C ASN A 308 -28.21 24.78 9.48
N GLY A 309 -27.28 24.11 10.20
CA GLY A 309 -27.50 23.65 11.58
C GLY A 309 -28.42 22.44 11.71
N LYS A 310 -28.67 21.68 10.64
CA LYS A 310 -29.38 20.42 10.70
C LYS A 310 -28.59 19.42 11.57
N PRO A 311 -29.23 18.65 12.46
CA PRO A 311 -28.55 17.64 13.24
C PRO A 311 -27.85 16.59 12.38
N SER A 312 -26.64 16.20 12.75
CA SER A 312 -25.89 15.11 12.10
C SER A 312 -25.75 13.91 13.02
N GLU A 313 -25.75 12.73 12.47
CA GLU A 313 -25.44 11.51 13.19
C GLU A 313 -23.94 11.29 13.26
N THR A 314 -23.48 10.78 14.40
CA THR A 314 -22.09 10.36 14.61
C THR A 314 -22.06 8.85 14.79
N PHE A 315 -21.30 8.17 13.95
CA PHE A 315 -21.01 6.75 14.17
C PHE A 315 -19.82 6.65 15.12
N GLU A 316 -20.09 6.18 16.33
CA GLU A 316 -19.07 5.99 17.36
C GLU A 316 -18.96 4.51 17.71
N LYS A 317 -17.73 3.99 17.69
CA LYS A 317 -17.43 2.61 18.07
C LYS A 317 -16.17 2.58 18.93
N ASP A 318 -16.17 1.71 19.93
CA ASP A 318 -15.01 1.41 20.75
C ASP A 318 -14.83 -0.10 20.93
N TYR A 319 -13.59 -0.51 21.04
CA TYR A 319 -13.21 -1.91 21.13
C TYR A 319 -12.03 -2.08 22.08
N PHE A 320 -12.08 -3.11 22.91
CA PHE A 320 -10.91 -3.62 23.60
C PHE A 320 -10.65 -5.07 23.18
N LYS A 321 -9.43 -5.34 22.71
CA LYS A 321 -9.04 -6.69 22.28
C LYS A 321 -7.62 -7.03 22.70
N LEU A 322 -7.39 -8.34 22.86
CA LEU A 322 -6.09 -8.91 23.18
C LEU A 322 -5.49 -9.61 21.95
N PHE A 323 -4.19 -9.42 21.78
CA PHE A 323 -3.39 -9.94 20.68
C PHE A 323 -2.21 -10.74 21.24
N PRO A 324 -2.41 -12.04 21.52
CA PRO A 324 -1.33 -12.93 21.92
C PRO A 324 -0.43 -13.27 20.72
N SER A 325 0.85 -13.52 21.03
CA SER A 325 1.84 -14.06 20.11
C SER A 325 2.75 -15.05 20.80
N ALA A 326 3.18 -16.08 20.09
CA ALA A 326 4.13 -17.08 20.59
C ALA A 326 5.05 -17.51 19.44
N PHE A 327 6.33 -17.59 19.73
CA PHE A 327 7.38 -18.00 18.80
C PHE A 327 8.27 -19.02 19.52
N ILE A 328 8.50 -20.15 18.89
CA ILE A 328 9.39 -21.21 19.38
C ILE A 328 10.32 -21.57 18.23
N SER A 329 11.61 -21.58 18.47
CA SER A 329 12.64 -21.92 17.49
C SER A 329 13.59 -22.94 18.09
N TYR A 330 13.93 -23.98 17.35
CA TYR A 330 14.87 -25.00 17.74
C TYR A 330 16.00 -25.10 16.71
N ALA A 331 17.21 -24.79 17.16
CA ALA A 331 18.40 -24.90 16.34
C ALA A 331 18.87 -26.35 16.25
N LEU A 332 18.84 -26.90 15.04
CA LEU A 332 19.32 -28.24 14.70
C LEU A 332 20.79 -28.20 14.25
N PRO A 333 21.50 -29.33 14.25
CA PRO A 333 22.86 -29.40 13.70
C PRO A 333 22.95 -28.95 12.25
N LYS A 334 24.16 -28.51 11.84
CA LYS A 334 24.48 -28.12 10.46
C LYS A 334 23.65 -26.94 9.93
N ASN A 335 23.41 -25.92 10.77
CA ASN A 335 22.68 -24.68 10.42
C ASN A 335 21.26 -24.97 9.88
N ASN A 336 20.55 -25.87 10.54
CA ASN A 336 19.11 -26.06 10.35
C ASN A 336 18.36 -25.45 11.53
N GLU A 337 17.14 -24.97 11.27
CA GLU A 337 16.28 -24.42 12.30
C GLU A 337 14.83 -24.77 11.99
N ILE A 338 14.07 -25.12 13.02
CA ILE A 338 12.61 -25.31 12.95
C ILE A 338 11.99 -24.23 13.83
N GLN A 339 10.96 -23.56 13.34
CA GLN A 339 10.21 -22.53 14.08
C GLN A 339 8.73 -22.83 14.03
N VAL A 340 8.04 -22.62 15.16
CA VAL A 340 6.58 -22.63 15.27
C VAL A 340 6.14 -21.28 15.76
N ASN A 341 5.24 -20.62 15.02
CA ASN A 341 4.76 -19.29 15.33
C ASN A 341 3.24 -19.27 15.39
N TYR A 342 2.72 -18.54 16.35
CA TYR A 342 1.32 -18.17 16.44
C TYR A 342 1.20 -16.67 16.66
N THR A 343 0.33 -16.01 15.89
CA THR A 343 0.00 -14.60 16.09
C THR A 343 -1.47 -14.33 15.86
N ARG A 344 -2.06 -13.48 16.71
CA ARG A 344 -3.36 -12.85 16.43
C ARG A 344 -3.13 -11.39 16.06
N ARG A 345 -3.78 -10.93 14.98
CA ARG A 345 -3.64 -9.57 14.44
C ARG A 345 -4.99 -8.98 14.06
N LEU A 346 -5.05 -7.67 13.90
CA LEU A 346 -6.22 -7.00 13.37
C LEU A 346 -5.85 -6.13 12.15
N ARG A 347 -6.84 -5.88 11.30
CA ARG A 347 -6.81 -4.85 10.27
C ARG A 347 -8.03 -3.95 10.43
N ARG A 348 -7.82 -2.67 10.70
CA ARG A 348 -8.89 -1.67 10.81
C ARG A 348 -9.33 -1.21 9.43
N PRO A 349 -10.64 -0.89 9.23
CA PRO A 349 -11.04 -0.14 8.05
C PRO A 349 -10.36 1.24 8.08
N TRP A 350 -9.94 1.72 6.92
CA TRP A 350 -9.36 3.05 6.80
C TRP A 350 -10.44 4.08 6.44
N GLY A 351 -10.20 5.38 6.66
CA GLY A 351 -11.19 6.44 6.51
C GLY A 351 -11.99 6.42 5.21
N GLY A 352 -11.34 6.17 4.07
CA GLY A 352 -12.04 6.08 2.78
C GLY A 352 -12.99 4.86 2.64
N GLN A 353 -12.79 3.77 3.42
CA GLN A 353 -13.76 2.66 3.47
C GLN A 353 -14.97 3.00 4.35
N LEU A 354 -14.81 3.96 5.27
CA LEU A 354 -15.88 4.40 6.17
C LEU A 354 -16.65 5.62 5.63
N ASN A 355 -16.11 6.32 4.63
CA ASN A 355 -16.71 7.50 4.04
C ASN A 355 -17.87 7.11 3.11
N SER A 356 -19.11 7.37 3.52
CA SER A 356 -20.33 7.06 2.75
C SER A 356 -20.55 7.97 1.53
N PHE A 357 -19.69 8.99 1.32
CA PHE A 357 -19.79 9.87 0.16
C PHE A 357 -19.58 9.12 -1.15
N ARG A 358 -20.40 9.44 -2.16
CA ARG A 358 -20.37 8.79 -3.47
C ARG A 358 -19.26 9.37 -4.35
N ASN A 359 -18.35 8.53 -4.79
CA ASN A 359 -17.37 8.88 -5.81
C ASN A 359 -17.99 8.72 -7.20
N ILE A 360 -18.15 9.82 -7.90
CA ILE A 360 -18.82 9.96 -9.20
C ILE A 360 -17.84 10.20 -10.36
N SER A 361 -16.56 9.95 -10.18
CA SER A 361 -15.54 10.12 -11.22
C SER A 361 -15.86 9.31 -12.50
N ASP A 362 -16.48 8.15 -12.34
CA ASP A 362 -17.10 7.36 -13.40
C ASP A 362 -18.61 7.30 -13.14
N ALA A 363 -19.39 7.96 -13.99
CA ALA A 363 -20.84 8.06 -13.85
C ALA A 363 -21.56 6.71 -13.92
N SER A 364 -20.95 5.70 -14.53
CA SER A 364 -21.50 4.33 -14.66
C SER A 364 -21.03 3.38 -13.57
N ASN A 365 -20.07 3.79 -12.74
CA ASN A 365 -19.47 2.97 -11.67
C ASN A 365 -19.23 3.81 -10.41
N ILE A 366 -20.27 4.02 -9.63
CA ILE A 366 -20.23 4.82 -8.41
C ILE A 366 -19.71 3.97 -7.25
N SER A 367 -18.81 4.51 -6.44
CA SER A 367 -18.33 3.83 -5.25
C SER A 367 -18.49 4.70 -4.00
N PHE A 368 -18.78 4.05 -2.87
CA PHE A 368 -18.90 4.69 -1.56
C PHE A 368 -18.47 3.74 -0.45
N GLY A 369 -18.10 4.29 0.70
CA GLY A 369 -17.71 3.52 1.88
C GLY A 369 -18.92 3.19 2.76
N ASN A 370 -18.64 2.39 3.80
CA ASN A 370 -19.62 1.96 4.79
C ASN A 370 -19.11 2.33 6.20
N PRO A 371 -19.77 3.27 6.91
CA PRO A 371 -19.36 3.67 8.26
C PRO A 371 -19.55 2.57 9.32
N GLU A 372 -20.34 1.53 9.01
CA GLU A 372 -20.59 0.42 9.92
C GLU A 372 -19.50 -0.65 9.95
N LEU A 373 -18.48 -0.56 9.09
CA LEU A 373 -17.40 -1.53 9.05
C LEU A 373 -16.71 -1.69 10.41
N THR A 374 -16.38 -2.94 10.71
CA THR A 374 -15.61 -3.36 11.90
C THR A 374 -14.23 -3.86 11.51
N PRO A 375 -13.27 -3.94 12.45
CA PRO A 375 -11.96 -4.53 12.16
C PRO A 375 -12.04 -6.01 11.82
N GLU A 376 -11.18 -6.45 10.90
CA GLU A 376 -10.92 -7.86 10.65
C GLU A 376 -9.95 -8.42 11.70
N TYR A 377 -10.15 -9.66 12.10
CA TYR A 377 -9.26 -10.37 13.03
C TYR A 377 -8.68 -11.61 12.40
N SER A 378 -7.35 -11.74 12.42
CA SER A 378 -6.64 -12.87 11.83
C SER A 378 -5.89 -13.66 12.88
N HIS A 379 -6.05 -14.98 12.86
CA HIS A 379 -5.22 -15.96 13.55
C HIS A 379 -4.27 -16.61 12.54
N SER A 380 -2.96 -16.58 12.79
CA SER A 380 -1.94 -17.19 11.92
C SER A 380 -1.13 -18.22 12.70
N PHE A 381 -1.03 -19.42 12.17
CA PHE A 381 -0.16 -20.49 12.63
C PHE A 381 0.85 -20.79 11.53
N GLU A 382 2.14 -20.87 11.88
CA GLU A 382 3.20 -21.07 10.92
C GLU A 382 4.21 -22.10 11.45
N LEU A 383 4.62 -23.02 10.59
CA LEU A 383 5.71 -23.97 10.82
C LEU A 383 6.79 -23.70 9.76
N ASN A 384 7.95 -23.26 10.21
CA ASN A 384 9.06 -22.90 9.35
C ASN A 384 10.21 -23.88 9.51
N TYR A 385 10.84 -24.24 8.40
CA TYR A 385 12.12 -24.92 8.37
C TYR A 385 13.10 -24.09 7.57
N ILE A 386 14.25 -23.78 8.16
CA ILE A 386 15.30 -22.95 7.55
C ILE A 386 16.58 -23.76 7.50
N LYS A 387 17.20 -23.80 6.32
CA LYS A 387 18.50 -24.41 6.08
C LYS A 387 19.45 -23.43 5.45
N THR A 388 20.61 -23.25 6.06
CA THR A 388 21.72 -22.48 5.48
C THR A 388 22.91 -23.39 5.28
N TRP A 389 23.39 -23.48 4.04
CA TRP A 389 24.60 -24.25 3.71
C TRP A 389 25.85 -23.37 3.83
N GLU A 390 26.99 -23.99 4.12
CA GLU A 390 28.28 -23.29 4.17
C GLU A 390 28.65 -22.63 2.83
N SER A 391 28.15 -23.17 1.72
CA SER A 391 28.26 -22.60 0.37
C SER A 391 27.46 -21.32 0.16
N GLY A 392 26.72 -20.84 1.17
CA GLY A 392 25.89 -19.63 1.10
C GLY A 392 24.52 -19.82 0.43
N HIS A 393 24.12 -21.08 0.11
CA HIS A 393 22.76 -21.36 -0.27
C HIS A 393 21.84 -21.30 0.95
N THR A 394 20.60 -20.87 0.77
CA THR A 394 19.56 -20.91 1.81
C THR A 394 18.28 -21.50 1.25
N LEU A 395 17.56 -22.24 2.09
CA LEU A 395 16.22 -22.74 1.82
C LEU A 395 15.35 -22.46 3.04
N SER A 396 14.21 -21.83 2.82
CA SER A 396 13.15 -21.65 3.81
C SER A 396 11.87 -22.31 3.29
N LEU A 397 11.27 -23.14 4.12
CA LEU A 397 9.97 -23.77 3.88
C LEU A 397 9.04 -23.30 5.00
N SER A 398 7.90 -22.72 4.65
CA SER A 398 6.92 -22.21 5.61
C SER A 398 5.54 -22.77 5.30
N GLY A 399 5.09 -23.76 6.09
CA GLY A 399 3.71 -24.19 6.09
C GLY A 399 2.89 -23.25 6.96
N TYR A 400 1.74 -22.76 6.49
CA TYR A 400 0.92 -21.84 7.25
C TYR A 400 -0.57 -22.14 7.14
N TYR A 401 -1.28 -21.77 8.21
CA TYR A 401 -2.73 -21.68 8.25
C TYR A 401 -3.14 -20.32 8.82
N ARG A 402 -4.00 -19.61 8.10
CA ARG A 402 -4.54 -18.31 8.51
C ARG A 402 -6.06 -18.32 8.39
N SER A 403 -6.73 -17.97 9.49
CA SER A 403 -8.18 -17.70 9.52
C SER A 403 -8.39 -16.23 9.81
N THR A 404 -9.17 -15.55 8.98
CA THR A 404 -9.55 -14.16 9.16
C THR A 404 -11.06 -14.07 9.26
N ASP A 405 -11.54 -13.54 10.37
CA ASP A 405 -12.96 -13.27 10.62
C ASP A 405 -13.29 -11.83 10.23
N ASP A 406 -14.56 -11.57 9.90
CA ASP A 406 -15.11 -10.26 9.55
C ASP A 406 -14.37 -9.60 8.37
N VAL A 407 -14.04 -10.38 7.34
CA VAL A 407 -13.25 -9.92 6.18
C VAL A 407 -13.97 -8.82 5.44
N ILE A 408 -13.31 -7.67 5.26
CA ILE A 408 -13.85 -6.55 4.50
C ILE A 408 -13.69 -6.83 3.00
N GLN A 409 -14.80 -7.04 2.33
CA GLN A 409 -14.89 -7.29 0.88
C GLN A 409 -15.59 -6.14 0.17
N ARG A 410 -15.21 -5.93 -1.08
CA ARG A 410 -15.93 -5.00 -1.98
C ARG A 410 -17.11 -5.74 -2.57
N ILE A 411 -18.29 -5.15 -2.39
CA ILE A 411 -19.57 -5.67 -2.90
C ILE A 411 -20.03 -4.76 -4.03
N ARG A 412 -20.45 -5.37 -5.13
CA ARG A 412 -21.00 -4.68 -6.30
C ARG A 412 -22.45 -5.10 -6.53
N PHE A 413 -23.26 -4.13 -6.89
CA PHE A 413 -24.64 -4.38 -7.30
C PHE A 413 -25.03 -3.40 -8.41
N LEU A 414 -25.86 -3.86 -9.33
CA LEU A 414 -26.40 -3.05 -10.39
C LEU A 414 -27.75 -2.47 -9.93
N ASN A 415 -27.87 -1.15 -9.96
CA ASN A 415 -29.19 -0.52 -9.84
C ASN A 415 -29.86 -0.57 -11.23
N THR A 416 -30.96 -1.28 -11.32
CA THR A 416 -31.65 -1.53 -12.59
C THR A 416 -32.40 -0.31 -13.12
N ALA A 417 -32.71 0.66 -12.26
CA ALA A 417 -33.45 1.87 -12.62
C ALA A 417 -32.59 2.86 -13.42
N ASP A 418 -31.32 3.03 -13.05
CA ASP A 418 -30.38 3.95 -13.70
C ASP A 418 -29.28 3.24 -14.50
N ASN A 419 -29.22 1.90 -14.42
CA ASN A 419 -28.17 1.06 -15.03
C ASN A 419 -26.76 1.41 -14.56
N VAL A 420 -26.61 1.91 -13.32
CA VAL A 420 -25.35 2.28 -12.70
C VAL A 420 -24.86 1.15 -11.80
N MET A 421 -23.58 0.84 -11.90
CA MET A 421 -22.90 -0.10 -11.00
C MET A 421 -22.48 0.60 -9.72
N TYR A 422 -23.00 0.16 -8.60
CA TYR A 422 -22.58 0.62 -7.27
C TYR A 422 -21.58 -0.34 -6.65
N THR A 423 -20.62 0.22 -5.94
CA THR A 423 -19.60 -0.55 -5.21
C THR A 423 -19.45 0.00 -3.80
N THR A 424 -19.62 -0.87 -2.81
CA THR A 424 -19.34 -0.55 -1.39
C THR A 424 -18.42 -1.59 -0.76
N SER A 425 -18.12 -1.43 0.52
CA SER A 425 -17.36 -2.41 1.32
C SER A 425 -18.20 -2.91 2.48
N GLU A 426 -18.07 -4.21 2.80
CA GLU A 426 -18.81 -4.85 3.89
C GLU A 426 -17.95 -5.89 4.59
N ASN A 427 -18.19 -6.09 5.90
CA ASN A 427 -17.63 -7.22 6.63
C ASN A 427 -18.46 -8.47 6.28
N VAL A 428 -17.92 -9.30 5.40
CA VAL A 428 -18.59 -10.52 4.95
C VAL A 428 -17.76 -11.73 5.31
N ALA A 429 -18.37 -12.68 6.01
CA ALA A 429 -17.86 -14.03 6.17
C ALA A 429 -16.43 -14.17 6.73
N ARG A 430 -15.99 -15.39 6.80
CA ARG A 430 -14.63 -15.81 7.18
C ARG A 430 -13.84 -16.21 5.95
N GLN A 431 -12.56 -15.85 5.93
CA GLN A 431 -11.61 -16.35 4.94
C GLN A 431 -10.54 -17.22 5.60
N GLN A 432 -10.31 -18.40 5.05
CA GLN A 432 -9.27 -19.32 5.48
C GLN A 432 -8.26 -19.52 4.36
N ASN A 433 -6.97 -19.46 4.72
CA ASN A 433 -5.87 -19.68 3.79
C ASN A 433 -4.90 -20.69 4.40
N SER A 434 -4.63 -21.77 3.67
CA SER A 434 -3.62 -22.78 4.03
C SER A 434 -2.61 -22.88 2.92
N GLY A 435 -1.32 -22.82 3.23
CA GLY A 435 -0.33 -22.79 2.16
C GLY A 435 1.05 -23.23 2.56
N LEU A 436 1.89 -23.34 1.54
CA LEU A 436 3.32 -23.62 1.63
C LEU A 436 4.07 -22.54 0.86
N GLU A 437 4.92 -21.81 1.56
CA GLU A 437 5.88 -20.90 0.97
C GLU A 437 7.27 -21.54 0.92
N ILE A 438 7.92 -21.46 -0.23
CA ILE A 438 9.26 -21.99 -0.49
C ILE A 438 10.12 -20.83 -0.95
N VAL A 439 11.13 -20.46 -0.17
CA VAL A 439 12.11 -19.43 -0.54
C VAL A 439 13.49 -20.06 -0.63
N GLY A 440 14.09 -20.00 -1.81
CA GLY A 440 15.44 -20.46 -2.07
C GLY A 440 16.34 -19.33 -2.53
N LYS A 441 17.53 -19.20 -1.92
CA LYS A 441 18.62 -18.37 -2.44
C LYS A 441 19.79 -19.26 -2.79
N ASN A 442 20.20 -19.20 -4.04
CA ASN A 442 21.23 -20.06 -4.59
C ASN A 442 22.33 -19.22 -5.27
N ASN A 443 23.58 -19.45 -4.89
CA ASN A 443 24.73 -18.86 -5.55
C ASN A 443 25.32 -19.90 -6.49
N LEU A 444 25.09 -19.72 -7.80
CA LEU A 444 25.46 -20.68 -8.84
C LEU A 444 26.65 -20.15 -9.63
N PHE A 445 27.66 -21.00 -9.86
CA PHE A 445 28.83 -20.70 -10.71
C PHE A 445 29.56 -19.40 -10.36
N SER A 446 29.53 -18.95 -9.11
CA SER A 446 30.13 -17.68 -8.62
C SER A 446 29.65 -16.40 -9.34
N ILE A 447 28.90 -16.50 -10.41
CA ILE A 447 28.45 -15.36 -11.23
C ILE A 447 26.95 -15.11 -11.13
N LEU A 448 26.15 -16.09 -10.71
CA LEU A 448 24.68 -16.02 -10.66
C LEU A 448 24.19 -16.23 -9.23
N SER A 449 23.53 -15.22 -8.67
CA SER A 449 22.73 -15.36 -7.46
C SER A 449 21.25 -15.39 -7.85
N LEU A 450 20.57 -16.48 -7.55
CA LEU A 450 19.16 -16.68 -7.87
C LEU A 450 18.36 -16.76 -6.56
N THR A 451 17.40 -15.87 -6.40
CA THR A 451 16.40 -15.95 -5.34
C THR A 451 15.06 -16.31 -5.96
N THR A 452 14.48 -17.39 -5.48
CA THR A 452 13.16 -17.88 -5.94
C THR A 452 12.23 -17.96 -4.74
N ALA A 453 11.08 -17.34 -4.83
CA ALA A 453 9.99 -17.46 -3.86
C ALA A 453 8.76 -18.04 -4.57
N VAL A 454 8.23 -19.13 -4.04
CA VAL A 454 7.01 -19.79 -4.53
C VAL A 454 6.05 -19.90 -3.36
N ASN A 455 4.83 -19.42 -3.54
CA ASN A 455 3.77 -19.58 -2.57
C ASN A 455 2.63 -20.37 -3.21
N LEU A 456 2.29 -21.49 -2.62
CA LEU A 456 1.20 -22.39 -3.03
C LEU A 456 0.16 -22.35 -1.93
N TYR A 457 -1.08 -21.97 -2.22
CA TYR A 457 -2.08 -21.88 -1.16
C TYR A 457 -3.49 -22.18 -1.64
N TYR A 458 -4.22 -22.79 -0.75
CA TYR A 458 -5.66 -22.99 -0.84
C TYR A 458 -6.34 -21.88 -0.06
N SER A 459 -7.30 -21.22 -0.69
CA SER A 459 -8.11 -20.14 -0.09
C SER A 459 -9.58 -20.55 -0.13
N LYS A 460 -10.26 -20.44 1.00
CA LYS A 460 -11.68 -20.65 1.15
C LYS A 460 -12.30 -19.37 1.70
N LEU A 461 -13.36 -18.90 1.07
CA LEU A 461 -14.20 -17.81 1.52
C LEU A 461 -15.59 -18.39 1.82
N ASP A 462 -16.08 -18.24 3.05
CA ASP A 462 -17.42 -18.69 3.41
C ASP A 462 -18.48 -17.86 2.65
N GLY A 463 -19.65 -18.45 2.42
CA GLY A 463 -20.77 -17.76 1.79
C GLY A 463 -21.31 -16.61 2.63
N PHE A 464 -21.89 -15.61 1.98
CA PHE A 464 -22.51 -14.46 2.64
C PHE A 464 -23.78 -14.00 1.93
N SER A 465 -24.63 -13.29 2.68
CA SER A 465 -25.79 -12.57 2.13
C SER A 465 -25.82 -11.19 2.78
N TYR A 466 -25.82 -10.15 1.99
CA TYR A 466 -25.81 -8.77 2.45
C TYR A 466 -26.70 -7.89 1.55
N LEU A 467 -27.55 -7.06 2.15
CA LEU A 467 -28.35 -6.06 1.45
C LEU A 467 -27.66 -4.70 1.54
N PRO A 468 -26.96 -4.23 0.49
CA PRO A 468 -26.34 -2.91 0.48
C PRO A 468 -27.42 -1.81 0.53
N GLU A 469 -27.06 -0.66 1.11
CA GLU A 469 -27.93 0.52 1.06
C GLU A 469 -28.19 0.93 -0.40
N GLY A 470 -29.47 1.06 -0.76
CA GLY A 470 -29.91 1.38 -2.11
C GLY A 470 -29.99 0.19 -3.08
N ALA A 471 -29.72 -1.03 -2.63
CA ALA A 471 -29.96 -2.23 -3.43
C ALA A 471 -31.40 -2.74 -3.25
N GLU A 472 -31.98 -3.26 -4.34
CA GLU A 472 -33.36 -3.83 -4.34
C GLU A 472 -33.39 -5.26 -3.78
N ALA A 473 -32.26 -5.97 -3.85
CA ALA A 473 -32.13 -7.35 -3.39
C ALA A 473 -30.79 -7.59 -2.71
N PRO A 474 -30.68 -8.58 -1.81
CA PRO A 474 -29.41 -8.90 -1.17
C PRO A 474 -28.40 -9.44 -2.19
N VAL A 475 -27.17 -9.00 -2.07
CA VAL A 475 -26.02 -9.59 -2.76
C VAL A 475 -25.65 -10.89 -2.05
N ILE A 476 -25.68 -11.98 -2.80
CA ILE A 476 -25.33 -13.31 -2.31
C ILE A 476 -23.96 -13.67 -2.85
N GLY A 477 -23.02 -14.01 -1.96
CA GLY A 477 -21.77 -14.68 -2.30
C GLY A 477 -21.89 -16.14 -1.87
N GLU A 478 -21.70 -17.06 -2.78
CA GLU A 478 -21.64 -18.48 -2.43
C GLU A 478 -20.31 -18.80 -1.72
N GLU A 479 -20.30 -19.89 -0.97
CA GLU A 479 -19.03 -20.43 -0.47
C GLU A 479 -18.16 -20.78 -1.68
N ASP A 480 -16.93 -20.27 -1.68
CA ASP A 480 -16.02 -20.47 -2.80
C ASP A 480 -14.60 -20.79 -2.33
N GLU A 481 -13.95 -21.63 -3.10
CA GLU A 481 -12.62 -22.14 -2.79
C GLU A 481 -11.71 -22.17 -4.01
N SER A 482 -10.43 -21.92 -3.83
CA SER A 482 -9.47 -21.99 -4.91
C SER A 482 -8.08 -22.39 -4.46
N PHE A 483 -7.39 -23.09 -5.34
CA PHE A 483 -5.96 -23.27 -5.25
C PHE A 483 -5.26 -22.19 -6.06
N ASN A 484 -4.38 -21.44 -5.39
CA ASN A 484 -3.68 -20.31 -5.95
C ASN A 484 -2.17 -20.51 -5.79
N TRP A 485 -1.41 -19.90 -6.68
CA TRP A 485 0.04 -19.87 -6.55
C TRP A 485 0.63 -18.61 -7.14
N ASN A 486 1.74 -18.19 -6.58
CA ASN A 486 2.54 -17.12 -7.13
C ASN A 486 4.02 -17.48 -7.07
N VAL A 487 4.76 -16.96 -8.05
CA VAL A 487 6.21 -17.14 -8.17
C VAL A 487 6.87 -15.79 -8.37
N ARG A 488 7.92 -15.55 -7.60
CA ARG A 488 8.84 -14.44 -7.82
C ARG A 488 10.25 -14.99 -7.97
N MET A 489 10.94 -14.58 -9.03
CA MET A 489 12.33 -14.91 -9.28
C MET A 489 13.15 -13.64 -9.43
N ILE A 490 14.30 -13.59 -8.74
CA ILE A 490 15.30 -12.52 -8.87
C ILE A 490 16.62 -13.17 -9.21
N ALA A 491 17.14 -12.87 -10.39
CA ALA A 491 18.43 -13.36 -10.87
C ALA A 491 19.41 -12.18 -10.92
N ASN A 492 20.51 -12.26 -10.15
CA ASN A 492 21.60 -11.30 -10.19
C ASN A 492 22.80 -11.97 -10.84
N VAL A 493 23.27 -11.41 -11.96
CA VAL A 493 24.40 -11.94 -12.72
C VAL A 493 25.54 -10.94 -12.66
N SER A 494 26.69 -11.36 -12.11
CA SER A 494 27.94 -10.60 -12.13
C SER A 494 28.69 -10.89 -13.40
N LEU A 495 28.65 -9.96 -14.35
CA LEU A 495 29.33 -10.07 -15.64
C LEU A 495 30.79 -9.59 -15.53
N PRO A 496 31.66 -9.94 -16.51
CA PRO A 496 32.98 -9.34 -16.63
C PRO A 496 32.92 -7.81 -16.68
N TRP A 497 34.05 -7.17 -16.39
CA TRP A 497 34.21 -5.70 -16.40
C TRP A 497 33.38 -4.93 -15.37
N GLY A 498 32.92 -5.61 -14.28
CA GLY A 498 32.15 -4.97 -13.21
C GLY A 498 30.73 -4.57 -13.61
N VAL A 499 30.16 -5.26 -14.57
CA VAL A 499 28.76 -5.11 -14.97
C VAL A 499 27.91 -6.07 -14.14
N SER A 500 26.80 -5.59 -13.58
CA SER A 500 25.79 -6.42 -12.91
C SER A 500 24.50 -6.36 -13.72
N LEU A 501 23.90 -7.52 -13.99
CA LEU A 501 22.59 -7.66 -14.60
C LEU A 501 21.63 -8.25 -13.55
N GLN A 502 20.47 -7.63 -13.38
CA GLN A 502 19.39 -8.14 -12.55
C GLN A 502 18.16 -8.40 -13.41
N GLY A 503 17.59 -9.59 -13.31
CA GLY A 503 16.28 -9.92 -13.87
C GLY A 503 15.30 -10.19 -12.73
N THR A 504 14.09 -9.64 -12.81
CA THR A 504 12.99 -9.94 -11.89
C THR A 504 11.80 -10.41 -12.68
N GLY A 505 11.31 -11.61 -12.37
CA GLY A 505 10.07 -12.18 -12.93
C GLY A 505 9.05 -12.38 -11.82
N ASN A 506 7.80 -12.01 -12.08
CA ASN A 506 6.67 -12.25 -11.19
C ASN A 506 5.55 -12.92 -11.99
N TYR A 507 4.89 -13.88 -11.36
CA TYR A 507 3.68 -14.52 -11.87
C TYR A 507 2.68 -14.70 -10.72
N ASN A 508 1.42 -14.39 -10.96
CA ASN A 508 0.32 -14.68 -10.06
C ASN A 508 -0.74 -15.47 -10.82
N SER A 509 -1.19 -16.57 -10.25
CA SER A 509 -2.28 -17.37 -10.80
C SER A 509 -3.63 -16.65 -10.69
N LYS A 510 -4.65 -17.23 -11.26
CA LYS A 510 -6.04 -16.85 -11.06
C LYS A 510 -6.36 -16.80 -9.56
N ARG A 511 -7.11 -15.77 -9.11
CA ARG A 511 -7.48 -15.58 -7.70
C ARG A 511 -8.96 -15.26 -7.57
N LEU A 512 -9.66 -15.98 -6.69
CA LEU A 512 -11.04 -15.71 -6.35
C LEU A 512 -11.23 -14.38 -5.62
N MET A 513 -12.41 -13.81 -5.79
CA MET A 513 -12.94 -12.62 -5.13
C MET A 513 -14.37 -12.92 -4.67
N ALA A 514 -14.96 -12.06 -3.84
CA ALA A 514 -16.32 -12.25 -3.32
C ALA A 514 -17.40 -12.44 -4.42
N GLN A 515 -17.20 -11.86 -5.59
CA GLN A 515 -18.17 -11.92 -6.71
C GLN A 515 -17.44 -12.20 -8.02
N GLY A 516 -16.59 -13.24 -8.09
CA GLY A 516 -15.88 -13.62 -9.30
C GLY A 516 -14.39 -13.83 -9.10
N TYR A 517 -13.57 -13.43 -10.07
CA TYR A 517 -12.14 -13.72 -10.01
C TYR A 517 -11.29 -12.72 -10.78
N ARG A 518 -10.02 -12.67 -10.40
CA ARG A 518 -8.97 -11.98 -11.15
C ARG A 518 -8.19 -12.99 -11.97
N GLU A 519 -8.01 -12.68 -13.24
CA GLU A 519 -7.21 -13.49 -14.17
C GLU A 519 -5.72 -13.48 -13.81
N PRO A 520 -4.94 -14.49 -14.25
CA PRO A 520 -3.50 -14.53 -14.04
C PRO A 520 -2.79 -13.29 -14.61
N ASN A 521 -1.73 -12.86 -13.94
CA ASN A 521 -0.87 -11.81 -14.46
C ASN A 521 0.61 -12.12 -14.23
N TYR A 522 1.46 -11.54 -15.07
CA TYR A 522 2.91 -11.70 -14.97
C TYR A 522 3.64 -10.41 -15.39
N SER A 523 4.89 -10.31 -14.97
CA SER A 523 5.75 -9.20 -15.40
C SER A 523 7.22 -9.57 -15.35
N VAL A 524 8.02 -8.95 -16.22
CA VAL A 524 9.48 -9.10 -16.27
C VAL A 524 10.11 -7.73 -16.29
N ASP A 525 11.06 -7.51 -15.35
CA ASP A 525 11.87 -6.30 -15.25
C ASP A 525 13.35 -6.67 -15.40
N LEU A 526 14.13 -5.81 -16.03
CA LEU A 526 15.58 -5.96 -16.17
C LEU A 526 16.30 -4.71 -15.67
N GLY A 527 17.39 -4.92 -14.94
CA GLY A 527 18.30 -3.87 -14.48
C GLY A 527 19.73 -4.16 -14.90
N LEU A 528 20.43 -3.16 -15.41
CA LEU A 528 21.85 -3.23 -15.72
C LEU A 528 22.55 -2.13 -14.94
N ARG A 529 23.64 -2.49 -14.25
CA ARG A 529 24.42 -1.57 -13.44
C ARG A 529 25.90 -1.72 -13.76
N LYS A 530 26.61 -0.61 -13.89
CA LYS A 530 28.05 -0.57 -14.02
C LYS A 530 28.63 0.56 -13.18
N SER A 531 29.65 0.22 -12.37
CA SER A 531 30.42 1.18 -11.59
C SER A 531 31.73 1.55 -12.29
N PHE A 532 32.10 2.82 -12.17
CA PHE A 532 33.31 3.43 -12.72
C PHE A 532 34.05 4.20 -11.60
N LEU A 533 35.26 4.67 -11.88
CA LEU A 533 36.04 5.52 -10.99
C LEU A 533 36.21 4.91 -9.58
N LYS A 534 36.52 3.63 -9.49
CA LYS A 534 36.67 2.89 -8.22
C LYS A 534 35.38 2.94 -7.38
N ASP A 535 34.25 2.65 -8.01
CA ASP A 535 32.88 2.62 -7.45
C ASP A 535 32.33 4.00 -7.03
N LYS A 536 32.99 5.10 -7.41
CA LYS A 536 32.44 6.44 -7.15
C LYS A 536 31.31 6.84 -8.10
N LEU A 537 31.36 6.41 -9.34
CA LEU A 537 30.34 6.71 -10.34
C LEU A 537 29.64 5.43 -10.75
N THR A 538 28.31 5.40 -10.69
CA THR A 538 27.49 4.24 -11.07
C THR A 538 26.46 4.67 -12.11
N LEU A 539 26.44 3.96 -13.24
CA LEU A 539 25.37 4.04 -14.23
C LEU A 539 24.42 2.86 -14.01
N SER A 540 23.13 3.12 -13.92
CA SER A 540 22.07 2.12 -13.86
C SER A 540 21.07 2.34 -14.99
N ILE A 541 20.66 1.25 -15.64
CA ILE A 541 19.62 1.23 -16.68
C ILE A 541 18.58 0.22 -16.18
N ASN A 542 17.32 0.63 -16.06
CA ASN A 542 16.23 -0.21 -15.60
C ASN A 542 15.14 -0.25 -16.66
N ALA A 543 14.83 -1.42 -17.18
CA ALA A 543 13.70 -1.67 -18.07
C ALA A 543 12.58 -2.33 -17.27
N ARG A 544 11.46 -1.64 -17.12
CA ARG A 544 10.29 -2.10 -16.39
C ARG A 544 9.26 -2.62 -17.36
N ASP A 545 8.58 -3.72 -16.98
CA ASP A 545 7.51 -4.36 -17.74
C ASP A 545 7.91 -4.63 -19.21
N LEU A 546 9.05 -5.32 -19.37
CA LEU A 546 9.67 -5.58 -20.68
C LEU A 546 8.70 -6.21 -21.69
N LEU A 547 7.74 -7.00 -21.21
CA LEU A 547 6.77 -7.74 -22.01
C LEU A 547 5.45 -6.98 -22.22
N ASP A 548 5.28 -5.79 -21.62
CA ASP A 548 4.03 -5.01 -21.61
C ASP A 548 2.83 -5.83 -21.14
N SER A 549 3.03 -6.55 -20.06
CA SER A 549 2.12 -7.60 -19.56
C SER A 549 1.46 -7.26 -18.22
N ARG A 550 1.72 -6.07 -17.64
CA ARG A 550 1.10 -5.62 -16.39
C ARG A 550 -0.35 -5.18 -16.62
N ARG A 551 -1.18 -6.14 -16.97
CA ARG A 551 -2.62 -5.99 -17.15
C ARG A 551 -3.36 -6.74 -16.06
N PHE A 552 -4.45 -6.14 -15.57
CA PHE A 552 -5.25 -6.69 -14.49
C PHE A 552 -6.68 -6.89 -15.00
N ARG A 553 -6.99 -8.12 -15.39
CA ARG A 553 -8.33 -8.48 -15.83
C ARG A 553 -9.09 -9.11 -14.67
N THR A 554 -10.30 -8.61 -14.45
CA THR A 554 -11.20 -9.04 -13.38
C THR A 554 -12.55 -9.32 -13.99
N ILE A 555 -13.08 -10.51 -13.73
CA ILE A 555 -14.43 -10.91 -14.10
C ILE A 555 -15.26 -10.93 -12.82
N THR A 556 -16.36 -10.21 -12.83
CA THR A 556 -17.30 -10.13 -11.71
C THR A 556 -18.70 -10.40 -12.18
N SER A 557 -19.50 -11.09 -11.37
CA SER A 557 -20.90 -11.37 -11.64
C SER A 557 -21.69 -11.27 -10.34
N GLY A 558 -22.97 -10.95 -10.48
CA GLY A 558 -23.92 -10.85 -9.40
C GLY A 558 -25.33 -10.90 -9.95
N ASP A 559 -26.31 -10.67 -9.06
CA ASP A 559 -27.69 -10.57 -9.51
C ASP A 559 -27.85 -9.41 -10.49
N GLY A 560 -28.39 -9.70 -11.66
CA GLY A 560 -28.64 -8.72 -12.71
C GLY A 560 -27.44 -8.29 -13.54
N PHE A 561 -26.20 -8.77 -13.31
CA PHE A 561 -25.05 -8.33 -14.09
C PHE A 561 -23.94 -9.37 -14.25
N TRP A 562 -23.20 -9.23 -15.35
CA TRP A 562 -21.88 -9.78 -15.59
C TRP A 562 -20.95 -8.68 -16.11
N GLN A 563 -19.69 -8.64 -15.64
CA GLN A 563 -18.73 -7.60 -16.02
C GLN A 563 -17.32 -8.18 -16.18
N ASP A 564 -16.69 -7.85 -17.31
CA ASP A 564 -15.28 -8.10 -17.60
C ASP A 564 -14.53 -6.77 -17.68
N SER A 565 -13.53 -6.59 -16.84
CA SER A 565 -12.74 -5.36 -16.79
C SER A 565 -11.26 -5.68 -16.86
N GLU A 566 -10.57 -5.13 -17.86
CA GLU A 566 -9.12 -5.15 -17.97
C GLU A 566 -8.57 -3.73 -17.78
N ASN A 567 -7.60 -3.58 -16.89
CA ASN A 567 -6.97 -2.30 -16.59
C ASN A 567 -5.45 -2.43 -16.65
N TRP A 568 -4.78 -1.39 -17.12
CA TRP A 568 -3.32 -1.29 -17.12
C TRP A 568 -2.85 0.07 -16.61
N ARG A 569 -1.67 0.09 -15.97
CA ARG A 569 -1.02 1.31 -15.48
C ARG A 569 0.44 1.33 -15.89
N GLY A 570 0.85 2.37 -16.60
CA GLY A 570 2.16 2.43 -17.23
C GLY A 570 2.22 1.46 -18.40
N GLY A 571 3.41 1.20 -18.89
CA GLY A 571 3.76 0.27 -19.95
C GLY A 571 5.24 -0.02 -19.85
N ARG A 572 5.84 -0.47 -20.93
CA ARG A 572 7.30 -0.59 -21.03
C ARG A 572 7.96 0.75 -20.78
N ARG A 573 8.86 0.81 -19.79
CA ARG A 573 9.61 2.02 -19.48
C ARG A 573 11.08 1.68 -19.26
N VAL A 574 11.97 2.48 -19.84
CA VAL A 574 13.41 2.38 -19.62
C VAL A 574 13.88 3.64 -18.92
N GLY A 575 14.49 3.47 -17.75
CA GLY A 575 15.06 4.56 -16.96
C GLY A 575 16.59 4.48 -16.94
N PHE A 576 17.22 5.64 -16.98
CA PHE A 576 18.67 5.83 -16.87
C PHE A 576 18.96 6.62 -15.61
N THR A 577 19.93 6.17 -14.83
CA THR A 577 20.30 6.84 -13.59
C THR A 577 21.82 6.87 -13.45
N LEU A 578 22.35 8.05 -13.15
CA LEU A 578 23.75 8.26 -12.84
C LEU A 578 23.87 8.65 -11.35
N THR A 579 24.71 7.92 -10.61
CA THR A 579 24.95 8.17 -9.18
C THR A 579 26.42 8.42 -8.96
N TYR A 580 26.75 9.53 -8.28
CA TYR A 580 28.12 9.84 -7.85
C TYR A 580 28.21 9.81 -6.32
N ASN A 581 29.09 8.95 -5.80
CA ASN A 581 29.33 8.78 -4.37
C ASN A 581 30.60 9.54 -3.97
N PHE A 582 30.54 10.26 -2.84
CA PHE A 582 31.67 11.02 -2.31
C PHE A 582 31.84 10.83 -0.80
N GLY A 583 33.01 11.22 -0.26
CA GLY A 583 33.31 11.16 1.16
C GLY A 583 34.26 10.03 1.54
N ASN A 584 34.62 9.97 2.83
CA ASN A 584 35.74 9.17 3.35
C ASN A 584 35.33 8.07 4.33
N MET A 585 34.08 7.62 4.34
CA MET A 585 33.74 6.42 5.11
C MET A 585 34.38 5.20 4.42
N ASN A 586 35.44 4.64 5.01
CA ASN A 586 36.02 3.39 4.56
C ASN A 586 35.00 2.27 4.69
N LYS A 587 34.31 1.96 3.60
CA LYS A 587 33.58 0.69 3.47
C LYS A 587 34.62 -0.43 3.57
N LYS A 588 34.69 -1.14 4.71
CA LYS A 588 35.22 -2.49 4.66
C LYS A 588 34.37 -3.23 3.63
N LYS A 589 34.94 -3.68 2.54
CA LYS A 589 34.32 -4.59 1.58
C LYS A 589 33.93 -5.85 2.36
N ASP A 590 32.70 -5.89 2.83
CA ASP A 590 32.07 -7.15 3.25
C ASP A 590 31.76 -7.91 1.96
N LYS A 591 32.58 -8.89 1.64
CA LYS A 591 32.46 -9.74 0.43
C LYS A 591 31.17 -10.60 0.39
N SER A 592 30.29 -10.47 1.39
CA SER A 592 29.11 -11.31 1.58
C SER A 592 27.76 -10.60 1.49
N ARG A 593 27.69 -9.30 1.16
CA ARG A 593 26.42 -8.59 1.05
C ARG A 593 26.13 -8.26 -0.41
N SER A 594 25.24 -9.05 -1.02
CA SER A 594 24.44 -8.58 -2.14
C SER A 594 23.62 -7.38 -1.63
N GLU A 595 23.89 -6.17 -2.16
CA GLU A 595 23.07 -5.00 -1.90
C GLU A 595 21.64 -5.34 -2.35
N GLU A 596 20.70 -5.44 -1.41
CA GLU A 596 19.28 -5.47 -1.72
C GLU A 596 18.93 -4.15 -2.41
N PRO A 597 18.20 -4.16 -3.51
CA PRO A 597 17.70 -2.93 -4.13
C PRO A 597 16.75 -2.24 -3.15
N ASP A 598 16.80 -0.91 -3.13
CA ASP A 598 15.88 -0.07 -2.38
C ASP A 598 14.42 -0.49 -2.66
N MET A 599 13.79 -1.13 -1.69
CA MET A 599 12.41 -1.66 -1.76
C MET A 599 11.35 -0.56 -1.62
N TYR A 600 11.70 0.71 -1.77
CA TYR A 600 10.78 1.84 -1.65
C TYR A 600 10.17 2.32 -2.97
N GLU A 601 10.23 1.54 -4.03
CA GLU A 601 9.59 1.87 -5.31
C GLU A 601 8.49 0.87 -5.70
N MET A 602 7.72 0.36 -4.75
CA MET A 602 6.53 -0.42 -5.07
C MET A 602 5.27 0.28 -4.56
N ASP A 603 4.65 1.02 -5.47
CA ASP A 603 3.21 1.27 -5.58
C ASP A 603 2.80 1.29 -7.05
#